data_6aa54acfa49cd4ee5fd16fd0fade78b9
#
_entry.id   6aa54acfa49cd4ee5fd16fd0fade78b9
#
_cell.length_a   1.000
_cell.length_b   1.000
_cell.length_c   1.000
_cell.angle_alpha   90.00
_cell.angle_beta   90.00
_cell.angle_gamma   90.00
#
_symmetry.space_group_name_H-M   'P 1'
#
loop_
_entity.id
_entity.type
_entity.pdbx_description
1 polymer ?
#
loop_
_entity_poly.entity_id
_entity_poly.type
_entity_poly.pdbx_seq_one_letter_code
_entity_poly.pdbx_strand_id
1 'polypeptide(L)'
;MQERDIIGNVKRLAPRFAERVARMDRFPFIGNTRSVGMIGAMEFSSEPDSKAKFDPAHKIAARAVAVIQEHGVILRALPGDIIGFCPPLVINGDELDDMFDRVEAALDEFTATAESLR
;
A
#
# COMPACT_ATOMS: atom_id res chain seq x y z
N MET A 1 17.94 2.33 20.52
CA MET A 1 18.52 2.46 19.17
C MET A 1 19.09 3.84 18.96
N GLN A 2 20.22 3.92 18.30
CA GLN A 2 20.84 5.21 17.97
C GLN A 2 20.09 5.89 16.84
N GLU A 3 19.95 7.21 16.91
CA GLU A 3 19.29 7.99 15.89
C GLU A 3 19.92 7.80 14.49
N ARG A 4 21.25 7.76 14.43
CA ARG A 4 21.95 7.55 13.16
C ARG A 4 21.68 6.18 12.56
N ASP A 5 21.39 5.17 13.37
CA ASP A 5 21.03 3.84 12.88
C ASP A 5 19.67 3.88 12.19
N ILE A 6 18.74 4.68 12.73
CA ILE A 6 17.44 4.88 12.12
C ILE A 6 17.60 5.56 10.76
N ILE A 7 18.39 6.63 10.69
CA ILE A 7 18.65 7.36 9.44
C ILE A 7 19.32 6.46 8.41
N GLY A 8 20.34 5.70 8.83
CA GLY A 8 21.03 4.76 7.95
C GLY A 8 20.11 3.67 7.42
N ASN A 9 19.23 3.17 8.26
CA ASN A 9 18.25 2.15 7.89
C ASN A 9 17.27 2.70 6.84
N VAL A 10 16.77 3.93 7.05
CA VAL A 10 15.86 4.57 6.11
C VAL A 10 16.54 4.76 4.76
N LYS A 11 17.78 5.28 4.75
CA LYS A 11 18.52 5.50 3.50
C LYS A 11 18.75 4.19 2.73
N ARG A 12 19.00 3.10 3.44
CA ARG A 12 19.25 1.81 2.82
C ARG A 12 17.98 1.18 2.26
N LEU A 13 16.86 1.34 2.96
CA LEU A 13 15.61 0.68 2.61
C LEU A 13 14.67 1.53 1.73
N ALA A 14 14.86 2.85 1.69
CA ALA A 14 13.97 3.74 0.95
C ALA A 14 13.84 3.36 -0.54
N PRO A 15 14.94 3.03 -1.27
CA PRO A 15 14.80 2.61 -2.66
C PRO A 15 14.00 1.32 -2.82
N ARG A 16 14.20 0.36 -1.92
CA ARG A 16 13.43 -0.89 -1.92
C ARG A 16 11.96 -0.63 -1.61
N PHE A 17 11.70 0.22 -0.64
CA PHE A 17 10.34 0.61 -0.28
C PHE A 17 9.63 1.26 -1.47
N ALA A 18 10.30 2.21 -2.14
CA ALA A 18 9.74 2.89 -3.31
C ALA A 18 9.41 1.91 -4.42
N GLU A 19 10.31 0.95 -4.68
CA GLU A 19 10.07 -0.08 -5.69
C GLU A 19 8.86 -0.93 -5.35
N ARG A 20 8.74 -1.36 -4.09
CA ARG A 20 7.61 -2.19 -3.67
C ARG A 20 6.28 -1.43 -3.74
N VAL A 21 6.27 -0.15 -3.37
CA VAL A 21 5.07 0.69 -3.50
C VAL A 21 4.70 0.84 -4.97
N ALA A 22 5.68 1.11 -5.84
CA ALA A 22 5.43 1.27 -7.27
C ALA A 22 4.86 0.00 -7.92
N ARG A 23 5.24 -1.18 -7.42
CA ARG A 23 4.74 -2.45 -7.94
C ARG A 23 3.24 -2.63 -7.75
N MET A 24 2.62 -1.88 -6.83
CA MET A 24 1.17 -1.95 -6.60
C MET A 24 0.39 -1.44 -7.81
N ASP A 25 1.02 -0.68 -8.73
CA ASP A 25 0.38 -0.21 -9.95
C ASP A 25 -0.06 -1.37 -10.87
N ARG A 26 0.46 -2.57 -10.69
CA ARG A 26 0.06 -3.73 -11.49
C ARG A 26 -1.40 -4.14 -11.27
N PHE A 27 -1.98 -3.73 -10.15
CA PHE A 27 -3.38 -4.05 -9.87
C PHE A 27 -4.31 -3.11 -10.64
N PRO A 28 -5.34 -3.65 -11.33
CA PRO A 28 -6.20 -2.82 -12.17
C PRO A 28 -7.05 -1.81 -11.39
N PHE A 29 -7.17 -1.97 -10.09
CA PHE A 29 -7.94 -1.03 -9.25
C PHE A 29 -7.05 0.00 -8.54
N ILE A 30 -5.75 -0.02 -8.80
CA ILE A 30 -4.81 0.98 -8.26
C ILE A 30 -4.52 2.01 -9.35
N GLY A 31 -4.89 3.26 -9.10
CA GLY A 31 -4.73 4.33 -10.08
C GLY A 31 -3.47 5.16 -9.92
N ASN A 32 -2.86 5.13 -8.74
CA ASN A 32 -1.65 5.91 -8.47
C ASN A 32 -0.91 5.36 -7.27
N THR A 33 0.41 5.41 -7.33
CA THR A 33 1.28 5.09 -6.18
C THR A 33 2.33 6.18 -6.04
N ARG A 34 2.74 6.44 -4.79
CA ARG A 34 3.77 7.43 -4.52
C ARG A 34 4.48 7.12 -3.20
N SER A 35 5.72 7.57 -3.10
CA SER A 35 6.49 7.37 -1.88
C SER A 35 7.52 8.48 -1.69
N VAL A 36 7.83 8.76 -0.43
CA VAL A 36 8.93 9.66 -0.02
C VAL A 36 9.57 8.99 1.20
N GLY A 37 10.86 8.64 1.07
CA GLY A 37 11.55 7.92 2.15
C GLY A 37 10.86 6.60 2.45
N MET A 38 10.37 6.45 3.68
CA MET A 38 9.65 5.24 4.12
C MET A 38 8.16 5.51 4.30
N ILE A 39 7.65 6.54 3.69
CA ILE A 39 6.22 6.86 3.68
C ILE A 39 5.71 6.68 2.26
N GLY A 40 4.63 5.95 2.10
CA GLY A 40 4.05 5.70 0.78
C GLY A 40 2.54 5.72 0.82
N ALA A 41 1.95 5.74 -0.37
CA ALA A 41 0.51 5.71 -0.52
C ALA A 41 0.13 5.05 -1.83
N MET A 42 -1.02 4.38 -1.83
CA MET A 42 -1.64 3.91 -3.06
C MET A 42 -3.09 4.39 -3.09
N GLU A 43 -3.49 4.88 -4.25
CA GLU A 43 -4.81 5.45 -4.46
C GLU A 43 -5.63 4.53 -5.35
N PHE A 44 -6.85 4.23 -4.93
CA PHE A 44 -7.75 3.36 -5.68
C PHE A 44 -8.45 4.13 -6.79
N SER A 45 -8.67 3.45 -7.91
CA SER A 45 -9.39 4.01 -9.05
C SER A 45 -10.21 2.91 -9.70
N SER A 46 -11.46 3.24 -10.07
CA SER A 46 -12.31 2.29 -10.77
C SER A 46 -11.85 2.07 -12.21
N GLU A 47 -11.25 3.09 -12.80
CA GLU A 47 -10.68 3.05 -14.15
C GLU A 47 -9.35 3.79 -14.13
N PRO A 48 -8.22 3.08 -13.94
CA PRO A 48 -6.91 3.72 -13.80
C PRO A 48 -6.55 4.67 -14.96
N ASP A 49 -6.93 4.34 -16.18
CA ASP A 49 -6.59 5.15 -17.35
C ASP A 49 -7.26 6.52 -17.30
N SER A 50 -8.49 6.60 -16.79
CA SER A 50 -9.23 7.85 -16.69
C SER A 50 -9.14 8.46 -15.29
N LYS A 51 -8.51 7.75 -14.34
CA LYS A 51 -8.42 8.14 -12.94
C LYS A 51 -9.78 8.34 -12.28
N ALA A 52 -10.79 7.63 -12.77
CA ALA A 52 -12.12 7.64 -12.16
C ALA A 52 -12.06 7.04 -10.76
N LYS A 53 -12.88 7.57 -9.86
CA LYS A 53 -12.93 7.09 -8.48
C LYS A 53 -14.05 6.07 -8.32
N PHE A 54 -13.87 5.16 -7.36
CA PHE A 54 -14.96 4.31 -6.91
C PHE A 54 -16.01 5.18 -6.19
N ASP A 55 -17.25 4.71 -6.18
CA ASP A 55 -18.30 5.38 -5.43
C ASP A 55 -17.87 5.45 -3.95
N PRO A 56 -17.84 6.65 -3.34
CA PRO A 56 -17.43 6.76 -1.93
C PRO A 56 -18.25 5.90 -0.97
N ALA A 57 -19.49 5.57 -1.32
CA ALA A 57 -20.34 4.70 -0.52
C ALA A 57 -19.77 3.28 -0.39
N HIS A 58 -18.94 2.85 -1.31
CA HIS A 58 -18.31 1.53 -1.25
C HIS A 58 -17.16 1.44 -0.25
N LYS A 59 -16.57 2.57 0.12
CA LYS A 59 -15.44 2.62 1.07
C LYS A 59 -14.35 1.62 0.69
N ILE A 60 -13.92 1.68 -0.57
CA ILE A 60 -13.00 0.68 -1.16
C ILE A 60 -11.70 0.54 -0.37
N ALA A 61 -11.09 1.65 0.05
CA ALA A 61 -9.84 1.60 0.80
C ALA A 61 -10.02 0.93 2.16
N ALA A 62 -11.10 1.22 2.86
CA ALA A 62 -11.39 0.60 4.16
C ALA A 62 -11.63 -0.90 4.01
N ARG A 63 -12.30 -1.34 2.94
CA ARG A 63 -12.50 -2.75 2.66
C ARG A 63 -11.18 -3.45 2.37
N ALA A 64 -10.31 -2.81 1.59
CA ALA A 64 -8.99 -3.35 1.29
C ALA A 64 -8.12 -3.45 2.55
N VAL A 65 -8.17 -2.44 3.42
CA VAL A 65 -7.43 -2.45 4.69
C VAL A 65 -7.87 -3.65 5.54
N ALA A 66 -9.17 -3.95 5.57
CA ALA A 66 -9.68 -5.10 6.33
C ALA A 66 -9.12 -6.42 5.80
N VAL A 67 -9.05 -6.59 4.49
CA VAL A 67 -8.49 -7.80 3.88
C VAL A 67 -6.99 -7.88 4.15
N ILE A 68 -6.28 -6.78 4.03
CA ILE A 68 -4.84 -6.72 4.31
C ILE A 68 -4.57 -7.08 5.77
N GLN A 69 -5.42 -6.63 6.69
CA GLN A 69 -5.29 -6.95 8.11
C GLN A 69 -5.45 -8.46 8.36
N GLU A 70 -6.32 -9.13 7.61
CA GLU A 70 -6.46 -10.59 7.69
C GLU A 70 -5.16 -11.31 7.29
N HIS A 71 -4.33 -10.66 6.48
CA HIS A 71 -3.03 -11.18 6.09
C HIS A 71 -1.90 -10.75 7.05
N GLY A 72 -2.26 -10.11 8.16
CA GLY A 72 -1.31 -9.80 9.22
C GLY A 72 -0.64 -8.43 9.13
N VAL A 73 -1.14 -7.54 8.26
CA VAL A 73 -0.58 -6.20 8.09
C VAL A 73 -1.64 -5.16 8.42
N ILE A 74 -1.29 -4.18 9.27
CA ILE A 74 -2.20 -3.11 9.63
C ILE A 74 -1.79 -1.84 8.88
N LEU A 75 -2.65 -1.35 8.01
CA LEU A 75 -2.46 -0.12 7.26
C LEU A 75 -3.63 0.83 7.55
N ARG A 76 -3.51 2.06 7.09
CA ARG A 76 -4.52 3.09 7.33
C ARG A 76 -5.22 3.47 6.03
N ALA A 77 -6.56 3.51 6.09
CA ALA A 77 -7.34 4.09 5.01
C ALA A 77 -7.44 5.61 5.25
N LEU A 78 -7.14 6.38 4.21
CA LEU A 78 -7.17 7.83 4.26
C LEU A 78 -8.31 8.35 3.38
N PRO A 79 -8.77 9.60 3.59
CA PRO A 79 -9.81 10.18 2.73
C PRO A 79 -9.41 10.15 1.26
N GLY A 80 -10.38 9.88 0.37
CA GLY A 80 -10.14 9.83 -1.07
C GLY A 80 -9.75 8.44 -1.56
N ASP A 81 -10.07 7.39 -0.82
CA ASP A 81 -9.75 6.00 -1.17
C ASP A 81 -8.26 5.77 -1.34
N ILE A 82 -7.51 6.21 -0.34
CA ILE A 82 -6.06 6.09 -0.31
C ILE A 82 -5.67 5.18 0.86
N ILE A 83 -4.69 4.32 0.65
CA ILE A 83 -4.07 3.56 1.73
C ILE A 83 -2.67 4.11 1.96
N GLY A 84 -2.37 4.48 3.19
CA GLY A 84 -1.05 4.96 3.58
C GLY A 84 -0.17 3.85 4.14
N PHE A 85 1.10 3.87 3.77
CA PHE A 85 2.14 2.97 4.27
C PHE A 85 3.10 3.78 5.13
N CYS A 86 3.31 3.34 6.37
CA CYS A 86 4.27 3.98 7.27
C CYS A 86 4.88 2.90 8.16
N PRO A 87 5.79 2.07 7.62
CA PRO A 87 6.38 0.99 8.40
C PRO A 87 7.29 1.55 9.50
N PRO A 88 7.54 0.77 10.56
CA PRO A 88 8.49 1.17 11.58
C PRO A 88 9.86 1.47 10.97
N LEU A 89 10.49 2.54 11.40
CA LEU A 89 11.80 2.96 10.84
C LEU A 89 12.93 1.99 11.20
N VAL A 90 12.67 1.06 12.11
CA VAL A 90 13.64 0.05 12.54
C VAL A 90 13.45 -1.28 11.80
N ILE A 91 12.51 -1.34 10.86
CA ILE A 91 12.24 -2.54 10.08
C ILE A 91 13.48 -2.93 9.26
N ASN A 92 13.75 -4.22 9.11
CA ASN A 92 14.83 -4.68 8.24
C ASN A 92 14.29 -5.04 6.85
N GLY A 93 15.20 -5.34 5.91
CA GLY A 93 14.82 -5.65 4.53
C GLY A 93 13.90 -6.85 4.41
N ASP A 94 14.16 -7.91 5.18
CA ASP A 94 13.35 -9.13 5.13
C ASP A 94 11.94 -8.86 5.66
N GLU A 95 11.84 -8.09 6.73
CA GLU A 95 10.54 -7.71 7.30
C GLU A 95 9.76 -6.82 6.33
N LEU A 96 10.46 -5.91 5.64
CA LEU A 96 9.84 -5.04 4.65
C LEU A 96 9.27 -5.88 3.50
N ASP A 97 10.05 -6.81 2.97
CA ASP A 97 9.60 -7.68 1.89
C ASP A 97 8.42 -8.55 2.33
N ASP A 98 8.47 -9.11 3.54
CA ASP A 98 7.37 -9.91 4.07
C ASP A 98 6.08 -9.08 4.17
N MET A 99 6.19 -7.83 4.65
CA MET A 99 5.04 -6.94 4.73
C MET A 99 4.41 -6.74 3.36
N PHE A 100 5.21 -6.40 2.35
CA PHE A 100 4.68 -6.17 1.01
C PHE A 100 4.19 -7.45 0.34
N ASP A 101 4.83 -8.59 0.58
CA ASP A 101 4.34 -9.87 0.07
C ASP A 101 2.93 -10.17 0.60
N ARG A 102 2.69 -9.88 1.88
CA ARG A 102 1.37 -10.05 2.49
C ARG A 102 0.36 -9.07 1.92
N VAL A 103 0.77 -7.82 1.70
CA VAL A 103 -0.11 -6.82 1.08
C VAL A 103 -0.47 -7.24 -0.34
N GLU A 104 0.50 -7.68 -1.13
CA GLU A 104 0.23 -8.11 -2.50
C GLU A 104 -0.69 -9.33 -2.54
N ALA A 105 -0.50 -10.30 -1.65
CA ALA A 105 -1.38 -11.45 -1.56
C ALA A 105 -2.81 -11.04 -1.19
N ALA A 106 -2.94 -10.08 -0.27
CA ALA A 106 -4.24 -9.57 0.12
C ALA A 106 -4.94 -8.84 -1.03
N LEU A 107 -4.18 -8.06 -1.81
CA LEU A 107 -4.73 -7.36 -2.97
C LEU A 107 -5.12 -8.30 -4.09
N ASP A 108 -4.37 -9.40 -4.29
CA ASP A 108 -4.75 -10.43 -5.24
C ASP A 108 -6.11 -11.04 -4.84
N GLU A 109 -6.30 -11.34 -3.56
CA GLU A 109 -7.58 -11.82 -3.03
C GLU A 109 -8.68 -10.78 -3.19
N PHE A 110 -8.34 -9.50 -2.99
CA PHE A 110 -9.29 -8.40 -3.06
C PHE A 110 -9.72 -8.08 -4.50
N THR A 111 -9.02 -8.54 -5.51
CA THR A 111 -9.27 -8.20 -6.90
C THR A 111 -10.72 -8.47 -7.31
N ALA A 112 -11.26 -9.63 -6.94
CA ALA A 112 -12.65 -9.97 -7.28
C ALA A 112 -13.65 -8.99 -6.65
N THR A 113 -13.40 -8.58 -5.41
CA THR A 113 -14.24 -7.58 -4.73
C THR A 113 -14.17 -6.24 -5.44
N ALA A 114 -12.97 -5.78 -5.77
CA ALA A 114 -12.78 -4.52 -6.47
C ALA A 114 -13.49 -4.52 -7.82
N GLU A 115 -13.40 -5.62 -8.57
CA GLU A 115 -14.08 -5.75 -9.85
C GLU A 115 -15.60 -5.63 -9.70
N SER A 116 -16.16 -6.19 -8.64
CA SER A 116 -17.60 -6.14 -8.40
C SER A 116 -18.10 -4.74 -7.99
N LEU A 117 -17.19 -3.86 -7.57
CA LEU A 117 -17.53 -2.50 -7.12
C LEU A 117 -17.29 -1.43 -8.19
N ARG A 118 -16.81 -1.83 -9.35
CA ARG A 118 -16.53 -0.88 -10.46
C ARG A 118 -17.79 -0.34 -11.10
#